data_caf19abba19a9e372be25142a6a312ad
#
_entry.id   caf19abba19a9e372be25142a6a312ad
#
_cell.length_a   1.000
_cell.length_b   1.000
_cell.length_c   1.000
_cell.angle_alpha   90.00
_cell.angle_beta   90.00
_cell.angle_gamma   90.00
#
_symmetry.space_group_name_H-M   'P 1'
#
loop_
_entity.id
_entity.type
_entity.pdbx_description
1 polymer ?
#
loop_
_entity_poly.entity_id
_entity_poly.type
_entity_poly.pdbx_seq_one_letter_code
_entity_poly.pdbx_strand_id
1 'polypeptide(L)'
;TVDKTPPTASAPNVMINNQDVCSTGTSAAVQTQVLGIAGGTTIRDLNCERLKLSRALYGMGMKVAAVSLLCQDARVFESMEMAGTPCPYKGKIGIEAAKAWAENPEKRPDYDKWLKENDLEAYEKEWQNKATTWGIGIGAILLLLL
;
A
#
# COMPACT_ATOMS: atom_id res chain seq x y z
N THR A 1 45.17 -10.41 30.44
CA THR A 1 44.63 -9.25 29.73
C THR A 1 43.30 -9.65 29.08
N VAL A 2 42.19 -9.19 29.64
CA VAL A 2 40.85 -9.39 29.04
C VAL A 2 40.77 -8.44 27.85
N ASP A 3 40.69 -8.99 26.65
CA ASP A 3 40.48 -8.23 25.43
C ASP A 3 39.12 -7.51 25.51
N LYS A 4 39.15 -6.21 25.70
CA LYS A 4 37.97 -5.34 25.76
C LYS A 4 37.55 -4.87 24.35
N THR A 5 37.56 -5.76 23.37
CA THR A 5 36.94 -5.42 22.07
C THR A 5 35.42 -5.43 22.23
N PRO A 6 34.73 -4.31 21.98
CA PRO A 6 33.27 -4.27 22.05
C PRO A 6 32.67 -5.22 21.03
N PRO A 7 31.59 -5.95 21.34
CA PRO A 7 30.93 -6.82 20.39
C PRO A 7 30.46 -5.98 19.18
N THR A 8 30.82 -6.39 17.97
CA THR A 8 30.38 -5.74 16.74
C THR A 8 29.09 -6.37 16.27
N ALA A 9 28.02 -5.57 16.18
CA ALA A 9 26.77 -5.98 15.53
C ALA A 9 26.78 -5.47 14.11
N SER A 10 26.68 -6.37 13.13
CA SER A 10 26.47 -6.03 11.73
C SER A 10 25.07 -6.43 11.29
N ALA A 11 24.41 -5.56 10.51
CA ALA A 11 23.12 -5.90 9.93
C ALA A 11 23.30 -7.05 8.94
N PRO A 12 22.47 -8.12 9.02
CA PRO A 12 22.56 -9.23 8.09
C PRO A 12 22.19 -8.75 6.67
N ASN A 13 22.98 -9.13 5.66
CA ASN A 13 22.64 -8.90 4.28
C ASN A 13 21.47 -9.82 3.90
N VAL A 14 20.27 -9.24 3.79
CA VAL A 14 19.10 -9.95 3.29
C VAL A 14 19.11 -9.86 1.77
N MET A 15 19.73 -10.85 1.12
CA MET A 15 19.71 -10.99 -0.34
C MET A 15 18.41 -11.68 -0.75
N ILE A 16 17.50 -10.92 -1.35
CA ILE A 16 16.27 -11.45 -1.95
C ILE A 16 16.47 -11.51 -3.44
N ASN A 17 16.43 -12.72 -3.99
CA ASN A 17 16.50 -12.93 -5.43
C ASN A 17 15.11 -12.63 -6.03
N ASN A 18 14.94 -11.38 -6.49
CA ASN A 18 13.64 -10.74 -6.79
C ASN A 18 12.96 -11.19 -8.09
N GLN A 19 13.41 -12.22 -8.77
CA GLN A 19 12.82 -12.56 -10.06
C GLN A 19 11.41 -13.13 -9.95
N ASP A 20 11.08 -13.83 -8.84
CA ASP A 20 9.75 -14.41 -8.63
C ASP A 20 9.08 -14.03 -7.30
N VAL A 21 9.80 -13.47 -6.36
CA VAL A 21 9.30 -13.12 -5.03
C VAL A 21 9.20 -11.61 -4.89
N CYS A 22 7.98 -11.08 -4.84
CA CYS A 22 7.73 -9.66 -4.61
C CYS A 22 7.89 -9.32 -3.12
N SER A 23 9.13 -9.37 -2.63
CA SER A 23 9.46 -9.02 -1.26
C SER A 23 10.73 -8.17 -1.19
N THR A 24 10.75 -7.22 -0.29
CA THR A 24 11.93 -6.41 0.04
C THR A 24 12.45 -6.80 1.40
N GLY A 25 13.78 -6.96 1.51
CA GLY A 25 14.44 -7.23 2.78
C GLY A 25 14.79 -5.93 3.50
N THR A 26 14.52 -5.88 4.80
CA THR A 26 14.99 -4.84 5.68
C THR A 26 15.82 -5.46 6.80
N SER A 27 16.97 -4.88 7.11
CA SER A 27 17.81 -5.32 8.23
C SER A 27 18.20 -4.14 9.10
N ALA A 28 18.29 -4.39 10.40
CA ALA A 28 18.75 -3.41 11.36
C ALA A 28 19.69 -4.08 12.37
N ALA A 29 20.69 -3.31 12.82
CA ALA A 29 21.59 -3.73 13.89
C ALA A 29 21.71 -2.58 14.91
N VAL A 30 21.67 -2.94 16.19
CA VAL A 30 21.91 -2.03 17.31
C VAL A 30 23.05 -2.58 18.14
N GLN A 31 24.04 -1.74 18.39
CA GLN A 31 25.21 -2.08 19.18
C GLN A 31 25.29 -1.20 20.42
N THR A 32 25.48 -1.83 21.56
CA THR A 32 25.81 -1.18 22.85
C THR A 32 27.18 -1.65 23.31
N GLN A 33 27.71 -1.04 24.36
CA GLN A 33 29.02 -1.42 24.90
C GLN A 33 29.07 -2.88 25.41
N VAL A 34 27.91 -3.49 25.67
CA VAL A 34 27.82 -4.83 26.29
C VAL A 34 27.10 -5.83 25.38
N LEU A 35 26.19 -5.36 24.53
CA LEU A 35 25.32 -6.22 23.74
C LEU A 35 25.15 -5.68 22.31
N GLY A 36 25.30 -6.55 21.31
CA GLY A 36 24.94 -6.30 19.93
C GLY A 36 23.75 -7.16 19.52
N ILE A 37 22.71 -6.53 18.97
CA ILE A 37 21.53 -7.21 18.45
C ILE A 37 21.38 -6.84 16.97
N ALA A 38 21.25 -7.84 16.11
CA ALA A 38 20.97 -7.66 14.69
C ALA A 38 19.76 -8.50 14.29
N GLY A 39 18.89 -7.93 13.46
CA GLY A 39 17.70 -8.59 12.97
C GLY A 39 17.39 -8.18 11.53
N GLY A 40 16.74 -9.06 10.79
CA GLY A 40 16.26 -8.79 9.44
C GLY A 40 14.85 -9.35 9.26
N THR A 41 14.05 -8.66 8.46
CA THR A 41 12.71 -9.11 8.06
C THR A 41 12.47 -8.84 6.59
N THR A 42 11.50 -9.53 6.03
CA THR A 42 11.07 -9.34 4.64
C THR A 42 9.68 -8.72 4.62
N ILE A 43 9.50 -7.70 3.79
CA ILE A 43 8.23 -7.03 3.58
C ILE A 43 7.73 -7.38 2.18
N ARG A 44 6.48 -7.77 2.08
CA ARG A 44 5.81 -8.10 0.83
C ARG A 44 5.50 -6.84 0.03
N ASP A 45 5.89 -6.80 -1.24
CA ASP A 45 5.60 -5.70 -2.15
C ASP A 45 4.32 -5.99 -2.96
N LEU A 46 3.22 -5.40 -2.52
CA LEU A 46 1.91 -5.56 -3.17
C LEU A 46 1.87 -4.95 -4.58
N ASN A 47 2.65 -3.92 -4.87
CA ASN A 47 2.71 -3.33 -6.20
C ASN A 47 3.41 -4.26 -7.18
N CYS A 48 4.52 -4.86 -6.77
CA CYS A 48 5.19 -5.89 -7.56
C CYS A 48 4.26 -7.07 -7.87
N GLU A 49 3.52 -7.56 -6.88
CA GLU A 49 2.54 -8.65 -7.08
C GLU A 49 1.44 -8.26 -8.06
N ARG A 50 0.86 -7.06 -7.90
CA ARG A 50 -0.17 -6.54 -8.81
C ARG A 50 0.31 -6.49 -10.25
N LEU A 51 1.53 -5.99 -10.48
CA LEU A 51 2.13 -5.96 -11.82
C LEU A 51 2.35 -7.35 -12.41
N LYS A 52 2.82 -8.32 -11.61
CA LYS A 52 2.99 -9.70 -12.06
C LYS A 52 1.67 -10.37 -12.39
N LEU A 53 0.66 -10.22 -11.53
CA LEU A 53 -0.68 -10.76 -11.75
C LEU A 53 -1.34 -10.14 -12.99
N SER A 54 -1.19 -8.83 -13.18
CA SER A 54 -1.71 -8.15 -14.37
C SER A 54 -1.05 -8.69 -15.65
N ARG A 55 0.26 -8.88 -15.66
CA ARG A 55 0.97 -9.49 -16.80
C ARG A 55 0.52 -10.93 -17.07
N ALA A 56 0.31 -11.71 -16.02
CA ALA A 56 -0.20 -13.09 -16.15
C ALA A 56 -1.60 -13.10 -16.76
N LEU A 57 -2.52 -12.26 -16.29
CA LEU A 57 -3.87 -12.09 -16.84
C LEU A 57 -3.82 -11.66 -18.31
N TYR A 58 -2.97 -10.70 -18.63
CA TYR A 58 -2.78 -10.24 -20.01
C TYR A 58 -2.28 -11.37 -20.92
N GLY A 59 -1.29 -12.16 -20.46
CA GLY A 59 -0.76 -13.31 -21.18
C GLY A 59 -1.79 -14.43 -21.42
N MET A 60 -2.74 -14.60 -20.51
CA MET A 60 -3.89 -15.51 -20.69
C MET A 60 -4.97 -14.96 -21.62
N GLY A 61 -4.81 -13.75 -22.19
CA GLY A 61 -5.79 -13.09 -23.05
C GLY A 61 -6.88 -12.31 -22.31
N MET A 62 -6.87 -12.31 -20.97
CA MET A 62 -7.84 -11.59 -20.15
C MET A 62 -7.46 -10.11 -19.99
N LYS A 63 -7.44 -9.36 -21.09
CA LYS A 63 -6.95 -7.97 -21.13
C LYS A 63 -7.73 -7.03 -20.21
N VAL A 64 -9.05 -7.14 -20.19
CA VAL A 64 -9.93 -6.30 -19.37
C VAL A 64 -9.67 -6.57 -17.88
N ALA A 65 -9.52 -7.83 -17.50
CA ALA A 65 -9.20 -8.19 -16.12
C ALA A 65 -7.81 -7.68 -15.70
N ALA A 66 -6.82 -7.74 -16.59
CA ALA A 66 -5.48 -7.19 -16.35
C ALA A 66 -5.52 -5.68 -16.08
N VAL A 67 -6.26 -4.92 -16.89
CA VAL A 67 -6.47 -3.48 -16.69
C VAL A 67 -7.23 -3.22 -15.39
N SER A 68 -8.29 -3.97 -15.12
CA SER A 68 -9.10 -3.83 -13.91
C SER A 68 -8.27 -4.03 -12.64
N LEU A 69 -7.31 -4.96 -12.66
CA LEU A 69 -6.39 -5.17 -11.55
C LEU A 69 -5.42 -3.99 -11.35
N LEU A 70 -4.91 -3.40 -12.44
CA LEU A 70 -4.07 -2.21 -12.37
C LEU A 70 -4.86 -0.99 -11.87
N CYS A 71 -6.12 -0.89 -12.23
CA CYS A 71 -7.03 0.18 -11.80
C CYS A 71 -7.34 0.19 -10.29
N GLN A 72 -6.85 -0.78 -9.53
CA GLN A 72 -6.89 -0.71 -8.06
C GLN A 72 -5.87 0.29 -7.48
N ASP A 73 -4.92 0.74 -8.29
CA ASP A 73 -4.00 1.82 -7.93
C ASP A 73 -4.62 3.17 -8.34
N ALA A 74 -4.73 4.09 -7.37
CA ALA A 74 -5.33 5.41 -7.59
C ALA A 74 -4.65 6.19 -8.73
N ARG A 75 -3.33 6.05 -8.88
CA ARG A 75 -2.55 6.71 -9.94
C ARG A 75 -2.92 6.19 -11.34
N VAL A 76 -3.14 4.88 -11.45
CA VAL A 76 -3.56 4.25 -12.71
C VAL A 76 -5.00 4.65 -13.01
N PHE A 77 -5.87 4.62 -12.01
CA PHE A 77 -7.27 5.00 -12.14
C PHE A 77 -7.41 6.43 -12.69
N GLU A 78 -6.74 7.40 -12.06
CA GLU A 78 -6.71 8.80 -12.49
C GLU A 78 -6.14 8.97 -13.91
N SER A 79 -5.04 8.28 -14.21
CA SER A 79 -4.43 8.32 -15.54
C SER A 79 -5.37 7.80 -16.64
N MET A 80 -6.14 6.76 -16.34
CA MET A 80 -7.12 6.17 -17.24
C MET A 80 -8.32 7.12 -17.47
N GLU A 81 -8.79 7.81 -16.42
CA GLU A 81 -9.81 8.86 -16.56
C GLU A 81 -9.32 10.02 -17.42
N MET A 82 -8.12 10.55 -17.15
CA MET A 82 -7.51 11.62 -17.94
C MET A 82 -7.31 11.24 -19.43
N ALA A 83 -7.02 9.98 -19.70
CA ALA A 83 -6.88 9.47 -21.07
C ALA A 83 -8.23 9.26 -21.79
N GLY A 84 -9.37 9.47 -21.11
CA GLY A 84 -10.69 9.22 -21.66
C GLY A 84 -11.03 7.72 -21.83
N THR A 85 -10.28 6.85 -21.16
CA THR A 85 -10.48 5.40 -21.14
C THR A 85 -10.73 4.93 -19.72
N PRO A 86 -11.93 5.14 -19.16
CA PRO A 86 -12.20 4.86 -17.74
C PRO A 86 -12.00 3.39 -17.41
N CYS A 87 -11.60 3.14 -16.17
CA CYS A 87 -11.37 1.80 -15.66
C CYS A 87 -12.65 0.96 -15.70
N PRO A 88 -12.55 -0.34 -16.02
CA PRO A 88 -13.70 -1.24 -16.02
C PRO A 88 -14.40 -1.31 -14.65
N TYR A 89 -15.73 -1.39 -14.64
CA TYR A 89 -16.53 -1.51 -13.43
C TYR A 89 -17.59 -2.60 -13.57
N LYS A 90 -17.49 -3.68 -12.81
CA LYS A 90 -18.46 -4.79 -12.80
C LYS A 90 -18.94 -5.25 -14.18
N GLY A 91 -18.01 -5.46 -15.11
CA GLY A 91 -18.27 -5.88 -16.48
C GLY A 91 -18.63 -4.75 -17.46
N LYS A 92 -18.79 -3.53 -16.98
CA LYS A 92 -18.98 -2.34 -17.81
C LYS A 92 -17.63 -1.78 -18.25
N ILE A 93 -17.56 -1.26 -19.47
CA ILE A 93 -16.37 -0.62 -20.06
C ILE A 93 -16.75 0.69 -20.73
N GLY A 94 -15.79 1.57 -20.98
CA GLY A 94 -16.00 2.86 -21.64
C GLY A 94 -16.97 3.76 -20.88
N ILE A 95 -17.88 4.42 -21.60
CA ILE A 95 -18.81 5.41 -21.04
C ILE A 95 -19.72 4.83 -19.95
N GLU A 96 -20.11 3.57 -20.06
CA GLU A 96 -20.95 2.90 -19.06
C GLU A 96 -20.18 2.68 -17.75
N ALA A 97 -18.88 2.38 -17.84
CA ALA A 97 -18.02 2.28 -16.67
C ALA A 97 -17.84 3.66 -16.02
N ALA A 98 -17.62 4.72 -16.81
CA ALA A 98 -17.53 6.09 -16.28
C ALA A 98 -18.77 6.49 -15.47
N LYS A 99 -19.97 6.23 -16.01
CA LYS A 99 -21.23 6.49 -15.30
C LYS A 99 -21.35 5.68 -14.03
N ALA A 100 -20.98 4.39 -14.06
CA ALA A 100 -21.03 3.53 -12.89
C ALA A 100 -20.07 3.95 -11.79
N TRP A 101 -18.90 4.50 -12.14
CA TRP A 101 -17.97 5.09 -11.17
C TRP A 101 -18.49 6.40 -10.58
N ALA A 102 -19.16 7.24 -11.39
CA ALA A 102 -19.79 8.47 -10.90
C ALA A 102 -20.96 8.19 -9.95
N GLU A 103 -21.69 7.10 -10.17
CA GLU A 103 -22.80 6.66 -9.30
C GLU A 103 -22.30 5.99 -8.00
N ASN A 104 -21.05 5.53 -7.94
CA ASN A 104 -20.49 4.82 -6.78
C ASN A 104 -19.10 5.38 -6.42
N PRO A 105 -19.00 6.66 -6.05
CA PRO A 105 -17.71 7.29 -5.77
C PRO A 105 -16.96 6.63 -4.61
N GLU A 106 -17.66 6.08 -3.62
CA GLU A 106 -17.09 5.42 -2.45
C GLU A 106 -16.27 4.16 -2.77
N LYS A 107 -16.41 3.63 -3.99
CA LYS A 107 -15.66 2.45 -4.46
C LYS A 107 -14.43 2.79 -5.30
N ARG A 108 -14.22 4.06 -5.56
CA ARG A 108 -13.06 4.55 -6.31
C ARG A 108 -11.78 4.34 -5.48
N PRO A 109 -10.67 3.93 -6.10
CA PRO A 109 -9.38 3.79 -5.40
C PRO A 109 -8.76 5.15 -5.02
N ASP A 110 -9.21 6.24 -5.64
CA ASP A 110 -8.82 7.63 -5.38
C ASP A 110 -9.87 8.41 -4.58
N TYR A 111 -10.77 7.70 -3.87
CA TYR A 111 -11.93 8.28 -3.18
C TYR A 111 -11.57 9.45 -2.25
N ASP A 112 -10.51 9.34 -1.46
CA ASP A 112 -10.09 10.41 -0.54
C ASP A 112 -9.74 11.70 -1.30
N LYS A 113 -9.08 11.58 -2.46
CA LYS A 113 -8.75 12.73 -3.31
C LYS A 113 -10.01 13.31 -3.95
N TRP A 114 -10.85 12.44 -4.51
CA TRP A 114 -12.12 12.81 -5.13
C TRP A 114 -13.05 13.52 -4.14
N LEU A 115 -13.17 13.00 -2.91
CA LEU A 115 -14.00 13.58 -1.86
C LEU A 115 -13.50 14.97 -1.48
N LYS A 116 -12.19 15.16 -1.36
CA LYS A 116 -11.59 16.45 -1.05
C LYS A 116 -11.85 17.50 -2.13
N GLU A 117 -11.90 17.08 -3.40
CA GLU A 117 -12.13 17.98 -4.54
C GLU A 117 -13.62 18.31 -4.74
N ASN A 118 -14.53 17.38 -4.42
CA ASN A 118 -15.96 17.51 -4.70
C ASN A 118 -16.82 17.83 -3.48
N ASP A 119 -16.42 17.39 -2.27
CA ASP A 119 -17.14 17.63 -1.02
C ASP A 119 -16.17 17.75 0.17
N LEU A 120 -15.64 18.95 0.34
CA LEU A 120 -14.68 19.26 1.40
C LEU A 120 -15.25 19.04 2.81
N GLU A 121 -16.54 19.31 3.03
CA GLU A 121 -17.19 19.15 4.33
C GLU A 121 -17.28 17.66 4.71
N ALA A 122 -17.67 16.81 3.76
CA ALA A 122 -17.70 15.37 3.97
C ALA A 122 -16.29 14.81 4.21
N TYR A 123 -15.28 15.31 3.49
CA TYR A 123 -13.88 14.92 3.68
C TYR A 123 -13.39 15.27 5.08
N GLU A 124 -13.61 16.50 5.57
CA GLU A 124 -13.20 16.92 6.90
C GLU A 124 -13.88 16.12 8.01
N LYS A 125 -15.18 15.83 7.84
CA LYS A 125 -15.95 15.00 8.77
C LYS A 125 -15.43 13.56 8.83
N GLU A 126 -15.11 12.96 7.69
CA GLU A 126 -14.53 11.63 7.63
C GLU A 126 -13.13 11.60 8.27
N TRP A 127 -12.33 12.63 8.01
CA TRP A 127 -10.99 12.77 8.62
C TRP A 127 -11.06 12.90 10.14
N GLN A 128 -11.99 13.72 10.66
CA GLN A 128 -12.24 13.85 12.10
C GLN A 128 -12.66 12.53 12.73
N ASN A 129 -13.54 11.77 12.09
CA ASN A 129 -13.96 10.46 12.56
C ASN A 129 -12.79 9.46 12.60
N LYS A 130 -11.96 9.44 11.60
CA LYS A 130 -10.73 8.63 11.57
C LYS A 130 -9.76 9.06 12.70
N ALA A 131 -9.53 10.36 12.87
CA ALA A 131 -8.64 10.90 13.90
C ALA A 131 -9.14 10.60 15.32
N THR A 132 -10.44 10.71 15.59
CA THR A 132 -11.04 10.37 16.90
C THR A 132 -10.91 8.86 17.20
N THR A 133 -11.10 8.01 16.20
CA THR A 133 -10.95 6.56 16.36
C THR A 133 -9.50 6.19 16.69
N TRP A 134 -8.51 6.82 16.04
CA TRP A 134 -7.09 6.65 16.36
C TRP A 134 -6.74 7.24 17.73
N GLY A 135 -7.28 8.42 18.08
CA GLY A 135 -7.07 9.08 19.38
C GLY A 135 -7.61 8.27 20.56
N ILE A 136 -8.78 7.64 20.41
CA ILE A 136 -9.35 6.73 21.42
C ILE A 136 -8.45 5.50 21.58
N GLY A 137 -7.92 4.94 20.49
CA GLY A 137 -7.00 3.81 20.55
C GLY A 137 -5.72 4.12 21.32
N ILE A 138 -5.11 5.28 21.11
CA ILE A 138 -3.90 5.73 21.81
C ILE A 138 -4.22 6.03 23.29
N GLY A 139 -5.34 6.70 23.56
CA GLY A 139 -5.79 7.01 24.91
C GLY A 139 -6.08 5.76 25.75
N ALA A 140 -6.70 4.74 25.17
CA ALA A 140 -6.98 3.47 25.83
C ALA A 140 -5.70 2.70 26.16
N ILE A 141 -4.70 2.73 25.30
CA ILE A 141 -3.39 2.10 25.53
C ILE A 141 -2.64 2.83 26.67
N LEU A 142 -2.70 4.17 26.69
CA LEU A 142 -2.04 4.96 27.74
C LEU A 142 -2.67 4.72 29.13
N LEU A 143 -4.00 4.52 29.17
CA LEU A 143 -4.74 4.25 30.41
C LEU A 143 -4.48 2.83 30.97
N LEU A 144 -4.11 1.89 30.11
CA LEU A 144 -3.74 0.52 30.50
C LEU A 144 -2.29 0.40 31.00
N LEU A 145 -1.46 1.41 30.73
CA LEU A 145 -0.05 1.46 31.13
C LEU A 145 0.20 2.30 32.38
N LEU A 146 -0.83 2.94 32.95
CA LEU A 146 -0.83 3.68 34.21
C LEU A 146 -1.47 2.85 35.34
#